data_2027f7c34448c6d602b122bbb8c2a4be
#
_entry.id   2027f7c34448c6d602b122bbb8c2a4be
#
_cell.length_a   1.000
_cell.length_b   1.000
_cell.length_c   1.000
_cell.angle_alpha   90.00
_cell.angle_beta   90.00
_cell.angle_gamma   90.00
#
_symmetry.space_group_name_H-M   'P 1'
#
loop_
_entity.id
_entity.type
_entity.pdbx_description
1 polymer ?
#
loop_
_entity_poly.entity_id
_entity_poly.type
_entity_poly.pdbx_seq_one_letter_code
_entity_poly.pdbx_strand_id
1 'polypeptide(L)'
;MQKPNLTKICRNVKTATVKHSPEILTGVGIAGMITTTVMAVRATPKAIQLLDEEKRRQQADKLEPMDVVKTAWKCYIPAAVTGTVSVACLIGASSVNARRNAALTAAYTISESTLRDYQKKVVETIGEKKEQTVRDAVAKERLEKNPVENKEVIVTAKGDTLCFDAVSGRYFKSDIDKLKKAENKLNRQMRDEMYISLNDFYYEVGLEPIKLGDDLGWNIDNGYIDLRFSSQLATDGTPCLVIDYGYGPRYDFRNLM
;
A
#
# COMPACT_ATOMS: atom_id res chain seq x y z
N MET A 1 15.70 13.29 -42.26
CA MET A 1 16.06 13.02 -40.86
C MET A 1 15.45 14.12 -39.98
N GLN A 2 14.38 13.83 -39.23
CA GLN A 2 13.78 14.79 -38.30
C GLN A 2 14.73 14.97 -37.10
N LYS A 3 15.12 16.22 -36.81
CA LYS A 3 15.94 16.55 -35.64
C LYS A 3 15.16 16.18 -34.37
N PRO A 4 15.74 15.42 -33.42
CA PRO A 4 15.06 15.07 -32.18
C PRO A 4 14.73 16.37 -31.42
N ASN A 5 13.47 16.48 -30.99
CA ASN A 5 12.96 17.65 -30.28
C ASN A 5 13.50 17.63 -28.83
N LEU A 6 14.66 18.26 -28.63
CA LEU A 6 15.41 18.31 -27.36
C LEU A 6 14.52 18.72 -26.17
N THR A 7 13.57 19.60 -26.39
CA THR A 7 12.62 20.06 -25.34
C THR A 7 11.68 18.93 -24.90
N LYS A 8 11.23 18.07 -25.83
CA LYS A 8 10.43 16.88 -25.50
C LYS A 8 11.26 15.85 -24.72
N ILE A 9 12.52 15.65 -25.14
CA ILE A 9 13.42 14.69 -24.46
C ILE A 9 13.70 15.17 -23.03
N CYS A 10 14.07 16.43 -22.83
CA CYS A 10 14.29 17.00 -21.48
C CYS A 10 13.06 16.90 -20.59
N ARG A 11 11.86 17.16 -21.14
CA ARG A 11 10.60 17.05 -20.39
C ARG A 11 10.30 15.60 -20.01
N ASN A 12 10.51 14.65 -20.91
CA ASN A 12 10.31 13.23 -20.65
C ASN A 12 11.30 12.69 -19.60
N VAL A 13 12.57 13.07 -19.70
CA VAL A 13 13.61 12.72 -18.71
C VAL A 13 13.25 13.30 -17.35
N LYS A 14 12.87 14.58 -17.27
CA LYS A 14 12.45 15.22 -16.02
C LYS A 14 11.24 14.48 -15.40
N THR A 15 10.24 14.15 -16.20
CA THR A 15 9.04 13.44 -15.73
C THR A 15 9.38 12.02 -15.24
N ALA A 16 10.24 11.30 -15.97
CA ALA A 16 10.70 9.98 -15.57
C ALA A 16 11.52 10.04 -14.26
N THR A 17 12.45 10.99 -14.15
CA THR A 17 13.26 11.17 -12.94
C THR A 17 12.39 11.53 -11.72
N VAL A 18 11.39 12.39 -11.87
CA VAL A 18 10.46 12.72 -10.78
C VAL A 18 9.60 11.53 -10.41
N LYS A 19 9.15 10.74 -11.39
CA LYS A 19 8.33 9.54 -11.16
C LYS A 19 9.10 8.47 -10.39
N HIS A 20 10.36 8.23 -10.75
CA HIS A 20 11.23 7.21 -10.14
C HIS A 20 12.20 7.77 -9.10
N SER A 21 11.97 8.99 -8.62
CA SER A 21 12.87 9.63 -7.65
C SER A 21 13.10 8.82 -6.36
N PRO A 22 12.11 8.14 -5.74
CA PRO A 22 12.37 7.35 -4.54
C PRO A 22 13.26 6.14 -4.84
N GLU A 23 13.04 5.47 -5.96
CA GLU A 23 13.82 4.29 -6.38
C GLU A 23 15.29 4.68 -6.66
N ILE A 24 15.48 5.81 -7.37
CA ILE A 24 16.81 6.35 -7.66
C ILE A 24 17.53 6.75 -6.35
N LEU A 25 16.85 7.48 -5.47
CA LEU A 25 17.40 7.90 -4.18
C LEU A 25 17.75 6.70 -3.30
N THR A 26 16.91 5.67 -3.28
CA THR A 26 17.19 4.41 -2.56
C THR A 26 18.41 3.71 -3.14
N GLY A 27 18.50 3.59 -4.46
CA GLY A 27 19.65 2.98 -5.15
C GLY A 27 20.96 3.71 -4.85
N VAL A 28 20.94 5.05 -4.94
CA VAL A 28 22.10 5.90 -4.61
C VAL A 28 22.46 5.79 -3.13
N GLY A 29 21.46 5.79 -2.25
CA GLY A 29 21.67 5.63 -0.80
C GLY A 29 22.33 4.30 -0.44
N ILE A 30 21.84 3.18 -1.00
CA ILE A 30 22.42 1.85 -0.76
C ILE A 30 23.85 1.76 -1.33
N ALA A 31 24.07 2.18 -2.57
CA ALA A 31 25.39 2.19 -3.19
C ALA A 31 26.39 3.07 -2.40
N GLY A 32 25.92 4.21 -1.92
CA GLY A 32 26.71 5.11 -1.08
C GLY A 32 27.07 4.50 0.27
N MET A 33 26.17 3.75 0.92
CA MET A 33 26.47 3.03 2.18
C MET A 33 27.53 1.96 1.99
N ILE A 34 27.45 1.18 0.91
CA ILE A 34 28.48 0.19 0.56
C ILE A 34 29.83 0.91 0.35
N THR A 35 29.84 2.00 -0.41
CA THR A 35 31.04 2.81 -0.66
C THR A 35 31.62 3.35 0.64
N THR A 36 30.79 3.87 1.52
CA THR A 36 31.18 4.37 2.87
C THR A 36 31.90 3.30 3.66
N THR A 37 31.35 2.08 3.70
CA THR A 37 31.95 0.94 4.40
C THR A 37 33.33 0.60 3.83
N VAL A 38 33.44 0.52 2.51
CA VAL A 38 34.75 0.25 1.85
C VAL A 38 35.77 1.36 2.14
N MET A 39 35.34 2.64 2.09
CA MET A 39 36.21 3.77 2.39
C MET A 39 36.67 3.76 3.84
N ALA A 40 35.77 3.46 4.79
CA ALA A 40 36.11 3.37 6.21
C ALA A 40 37.14 2.26 6.47
N VAL A 41 36.92 1.08 5.88
CA VAL A 41 37.87 -0.04 6.00
C VAL A 41 39.24 0.33 5.41
N ARG A 42 39.28 0.98 4.25
CA ARG A 42 40.52 1.43 3.63
C ARG A 42 41.22 2.57 4.37
N ALA A 43 40.46 3.39 5.13
CA ALA A 43 41.03 4.45 5.96
C ALA A 43 41.73 3.91 7.23
N THR A 44 41.30 2.75 7.73
CA THR A 44 41.80 2.18 8.99
C THR A 44 43.32 1.96 9.02
N PRO A 45 43.97 1.37 7.99
CA PRO A 45 45.43 1.22 8.00
C PRO A 45 46.19 2.56 8.08
N LYS A 46 45.71 3.59 7.40
CA LYS A 46 46.28 4.94 7.46
C LYS A 46 46.09 5.57 8.83
N ALA A 47 44.92 5.39 9.43
CA ALA A 47 44.67 5.87 10.79
C ALA A 47 45.60 5.20 11.82
N ILE A 48 45.83 3.89 11.68
CA ILE A 48 46.77 3.16 12.56
C ILE A 48 48.20 3.68 12.41
N GLN A 49 48.67 3.90 11.16
CA GLN A 49 50.01 4.46 10.93
C GLN A 49 50.20 5.83 11.61
N LEU A 50 49.20 6.73 11.46
CA LEU A 50 49.24 8.04 12.10
C LEU A 50 49.24 7.95 13.65
N LEU A 51 48.48 7.01 14.18
CA LEU A 51 48.47 6.77 15.65
C LEU A 51 49.81 6.21 16.14
N ASP A 52 50.47 5.34 15.39
CA ASP A 52 51.78 4.81 15.75
C ASP A 52 52.88 5.90 15.65
N GLU A 53 52.81 6.79 14.68
CA GLU A 53 53.66 7.97 14.57
C GLU A 53 53.49 8.91 15.78
N GLU A 54 52.23 9.18 16.18
CA GLU A 54 51.91 10.04 17.31
C GLU A 54 52.37 9.41 18.65
N LYS A 55 52.22 8.09 18.83
CA LYS A 55 52.78 7.35 19.97
C LYS A 55 54.29 7.51 20.09
N ARG A 56 55.01 7.37 18.96
CA ARG A 56 56.50 7.56 18.95
C ARG A 56 56.87 8.98 19.29
N ARG A 57 56.07 9.96 18.80
CA ARG A 57 56.32 11.38 19.05
C ARG A 57 56.12 11.76 20.51
N GLN A 58 55.11 11.22 21.15
CA GLN A 58 54.79 11.47 22.56
C GLN A 58 55.60 10.57 23.53
N GLN A 59 56.37 9.61 23.02
CA GLN A 59 57.09 8.58 23.80
C GLN A 59 56.15 7.84 24.78
N ALA A 60 54.87 7.71 24.44
CA ALA A 60 53.85 7.15 25.31
C ALA A 60 53.41 5.76 24.82
N ASP A 61 53.31 4.82 25.73
CA ASP A 61 52.82 3.45 25.43
C ASP A 61 51.33 3.46 25.06
N LYS A 62 50.55 4.42 25.57
CA LYS A 62 49.13 4.58 25.29
C LYS A 62 48.82 6.05 25.04
N LEU A 63 48.06 6.32 23.97
CA LEU A 63 47.51 7.65 23.69
C LEU A 63 46.18 7.86 24.47
N GLU A 64 45.95 9.09 24.90
CA GLU A 64 44.66 9.45 25.46
C GLU A 64 43.54 9.34 24.39
N PRO A 65 42.29 8.97 24.75
CA PRO A 65 41.20 8.82 23.81
C PRO A 65 40.95 10.07 22.93
N MET A 66 41.24 11.25 23.50
CA MET A 66 41.08 12.53 22.77
C MET A 66 42.14 12.69 21.67
N ASP A 67 43.37 12.26 21.91
CA ASP A 67 44.47 12.33 20.93
C ASP A 67 44.28 11.31 19.82
N VAL A 68 43.74 10.13 20.12
CA VAL A 68 43.35 9.14 19.14
C VAL A 68 42.32 9.74 18.16
N VAL A 69 41.26 10.39 18.68
CA VAL A 69 40.26 11.04 17.86
C VAL A 69 40.87 12.16 17.02
N LYS A 70 41.64 13.06 17.62
CA LYS A 70 42.26 14.20 16.93
C LYS A 70 43.20 13.77 15.79
N THR A 71 43.87 12.65 15.93
CA THR A 71 44.83 12.16 14.93
C THR A 71 44.14 11.38 13.81
N ALA A 72 43.17 10.51 14.15
CA ALA A 72 42.58 9.58 13.22
C ALA A 72 41.38 10.16 12.43
N TRP A 73 40.64 11.14 12.96
CA TRP A 73 39.36 11.61 12.39
C TRP A 73 39.46 12.08 10.92
N LYS A 74 40.60 12.70 10.55
CA LYS A 74 40.82 13.22 9.18
C LYS A 74 40.78 12.09 8.14
N CYS A 75 41.20 10.88 8.50
CA CYS A 75 41.16 9.73 7.59
C CYS A 75 39.73 9.28 7.26
N TYR A 76 38.79 9.53 8.16
CA TYR A 76 37.39 9.08 8.03
C TYR A 76 36.45 10.15 7.45
N ILE A 77 36.97 11.40 7.23
CA ILE A 77 36.13 12.49 6.62
C ILE A 77 35.46 12.05 5.34
N PRO A 78 36.17 11.43 4.36
CA PRO A 78 35.50 11.04 3.10
C PRO A 78 34.38 10.02 3.32
N ALA A 79 34.62 9.03 4.20
CA ALA A 79 33.61 8.04 4.55
C ALA A 79 32.41 8.68 5.28
N ALA A 80 32.66 9.60 6.22
CA ALA A 80 31.63 10.30 6.95
C ALA A 80 30.74 11.16 6.01
N VAL A 81 31.35 11.90 5.09
CA VAL A 81 30.61 12.71 4.10
C VAL A 81 29.75 11.82 3.20
N THR A 82 30.33 10.74 2.64
CA THR A 82 29.59 9.81 1.79
C THR A 82 28.46 9.14 2.55
N GLY A 83 28.69 8.72 3.80
CA GLY A 83 27.66 8.12 4.65
C GLY A 83 26.53 9.08 4.96
N THR A 84 26.82 10.32 5.28
CA THR A 84 25.81 11.35 5.56
C THR A 84 24.93 11.61 4.33
N VAL A 85 25.53 11.75 3.14
CA VAL A 85 24.80 11.91 1.88
C VAL A 85 23.91 10.68 1.60
N SER A 86 24.43 9.47 1.84
CA SER A 86 23.68 8.22 1.63
C SER A 86 22.46 8.14 2.54
N VAL A 87 22.63 8.46 3.83
CA VAL A 87 21.51 8.52 4.80
C VAL A 87 20.49 9.56 4.38
N ALA A 88 20.93 10.76 3.98
CA ALA A 88 20.03 11.81 3.50
C ALA A 88 19.22 11.37 2.25
N CYS A 89 19.83 10.61 1.32
CA CYS A 89 19.12 10.04 0.17
C CYS A 89 18.06 9.03 0.61
N LEU A 90 18.35 8.15 1.55
CA LEU A 90 17.40 7.14 2.06
C LEU A 90 16.22 7.80 2.80
N ILE A 91 16.49 8.79 3.65
CA ILE A 91 15.45 9.57 4.33
C ILE A 91 14.59 10.32 3.30
N GLY A 92 15.22 10.93 2.30
CA GLY A 92 14.53 11.60 1.20
C GLY A 92 13.60 10.67 0.43
N ALA A 93 14.07 9.47 0.07
CA ALA A 93 13.27 8.45 -0.60
C ALA A 93 12.05 8.04 0.23
N SER A 94 12.25 7.77 1.52
CA SER A 94 11.17 7.42 2.45
C SER A 94 10.14 8.55 2.58
N SER A 95 10.59 9.80 2.71
CA SER A 95 9.72 10.97 2.81
C SER A 95 8.87 11.18 1.55
N VAL A 96 9.45 10.98 0.35
CA VAL A 96 8.68 11.10 -0.91
C VAL A 96 7.63 9.99 -1.00
N ASN A 97 7.96 8.76 -0.64
CA ASN A 97 7.00 7.66 -0.63
C ASN A 97 5.87 7.90 0.37
N ALA A 98 6.19 8.35 1.58
CA ALA A 98 5.18 8.68 2.59
C ALA A 98 4.20 9.76 2.10
N ARG A 99 4.71 10.83 1.47
CA ARG A 99 3.86 11.90 0.89
C ARG A 99 2.98 11.39 -0.25
N ARG A 100 3.49 10.51 -1.12
CA ARG A 100 2.72 9.91 -2.21
C ARG A 100 1.60 9.03 -1.67
N ASN A 101 1.90 8.20 -0.69
CA ASN A 101 0.91 7.34 -0.05
C ASN A 101 -0.18 8.19 0.65
N ALA A 102 0.21 9.23 1.38
CA ALA A 102 -0.74 10.15 2.00
C ALA A 102 -1.64 10.85 0.97
N ALA A 103 -1.09 11.30 -0.16
CA ALA A 103 -1.87 11.91 -1.23
C ALA A 103 -2.85 10.93 -1.89
N LEU A 104 -2.43 9.67 -2.11
CA LEU A 104 -3.30 8.61 -2.63
C LEU A 104 -4.42 8.29 -1.63
N THR A 105 -4.09 8.15 -0.35
CA THR A 105 -5.08 7.92 0.71
C THR A 105 -6.10 9.06 0.76
N ALA A 106 -5.66 10.32 0.74
CA ALA A 106 -6.54 11.47 0.73
C ALA A 106 -7.46 11.50 -0.50
N ALA A 107 -6.93 11.21 -1.69
CA ALA A 107 -7.72 11.14 -2.92
C ALA A 107 -8.78 10.01 -2.86
N TYR A 108 -8.41 8.86 -2.31
CA TYR A 108 -9.32 7.74 -2.11
C TYR A 108 -10.44 8.09 -1.13
N THR A 109 -10.10 8.70 0.01
CA THR A 109 -11.06 9.13 1.03
C THR A 109 -12.07 10.14 0.48
N ILE A 110 -11.61 11.14 -0.30
CA ILE A 110 -12.48 12.12 -0.94
C ILE A 110 -13.40 11.44 -1.96
N SER A 111 -12.87 10.53 -2.77
CA SER A 111 -13.65 9.79 -3.76
C SER A 111 -14.73 8.94 -3.10
N GLU A 112 -14.40 8.25 -2.03
CA GLU A 112 -15.31 7.40 -1.27
C GLU A 112 -16.42 8.22 -0.60
N SER A 113 -16.07 9.33 0.07
CA SER A 113 -17.06 10.22 0.69
C SER A 113 -18.01 10.81 -0.33
N THR A 114 -17.49 11.27 -1.47
CA THR A 114 -18.31 11.80 -2.58
C THR A 114 -19.27 10.75 -3.14
N LEU A 115 -18.79 9.51 -3.31
CA LEU A 115 -19.63 8.41 -3.77
C LEU A 115 -20.75 8.11 -2.78
N ARG A 116 -20.45 8.10 -1.48
CA ARG A 116 -21.44 7.90 -0.42
C ARG A 116 -22.52 8.99 -0.42
N ASP A 117 -22.11 10.25 -0.51
CA ASP A 117 -23.03 11.38 -0.56
C ASP A 117 -23.90 11.31 -1.79
N TYR A 118 -23.31 10.94 -2.93
CA TYR A 118 -24.05 10.71 -4.17
C TYR A 118 -25.08 9.58 -4.02
N GLN A 119 -24.70 8.42 -3.50
CA GLN A 119 -25.60 7.29 -3.28
C GLN A 119 -26.75 7.67 -2.35
N LYS A 120 -26.44 8.37 -1.25
CA LYS A 120 -27.47 8.87 -0.32
C LYS A 120 -28.46 9.79 -1.02
N LYS A 121 -27.98 10.72 -1.85
CA LYS A 121 -28.82 11.64 -2.61
C LYS A 121 -29.63 10.94 -3.69
N VAL A 122 -29.09 9.91 -4.32
CA VAL A 122 -29.81 9.07 -5.29
C VAL A 122 -30.99 8.37 -4.59
N VAL A 123 -30.74 7.73 -3.42
CA VAL A 123 -31.82 7.07 -2.64
C VAL A 123 -32.88 8.09 -2.22
N GLU A 124 -32.50 9.26 -1.71
CA GLU A 124 -33.42 10.33 -1.29
C GLU A 124 -34.26 10.85 -2.48
N THR A 125 -33.68 10.90 -3.69
CA THR A 125 -34.32 11.51 -4.86
C THR A 125 -35.24 10.55 -5.61
N ILE A 126 -34.79 9.30 -5.85
CA ILE A 126 -35.50 8.33 -6.70
C ILE A 126 -36.14 7.18 -5.89
N GLY A 127 -35.80 7.05 -4.60
CA GLY A 127 -36.29 6.03 -3.68
C GLY A 127 -35.53 4.70 -3.81
N GLU A 128 -35.56 3.91 -2.75
CA GLU A 128 -34.79 2.66 -2.60
C GLU A 128 -35.08 1.64 -3.75
N LYS A 129 -36.32 1.49 -4.15
CA LYS A 129 -36.70 0.52 -5.20
C LYS A 129 -36.05 0.85 -6.56
N LYS A 130 -35.99 2.12 -6.92
CA LYS A 130 -35.38 2.54 -8.19
C LYS A 130 -33.85 2.50 -8.09
N GLU A 131 -33.30 2.85 -6.93
CA GLU A 131 -31.87 2.72 -6.67
C GLU A 131 -31.43 1.25 -6.77
N GLN A 132 -32.21 0.31 -6.23
CA GLN A 132 -31.93 -1.12 -6.38
C GLN A 132 -31.91 -1.53 -7.86
N THR A 133 -32.82 -1.02 -8.68
CA THR A 133 -32.83 -1.29 -10.13
C THR A 133 -31.55 -0.78 -10.82
N VAL A 134 -31.06 0.39 -10.43
CA VAL A 134 -29.80 0.94 -10.94
C VAL A 134 -28.62 0.06 -10.49
N ARG A 135 -28.60 -0.37 -9.25
CA ARG A 135 -27.59 -1.28 -8.71
C ARG A 135 -27.56 -2.63 -9.42
N ASP A 136 -28.74 -3.19 -9.67
CA ASP A 136 -28.89 -4.44 -10.42
C ASP A 136 -28.34 -4.31 -11.85
N ALA A 137 -28.59 -3.17 -12.52
CA ALA A 137 -28.01 -2.89 -13.83
C ALA A 137 -26.46 -2.79 -13.78
N VAL A 138 -25.91 -2.13 -12.78
CA VAL A 138 -24.44 -2.05 -12.57
C VAL A 138 -23.86 -3.43 -12.28
N ALA A 139 -24.53 -4.23 -11.44
CA ALA A 139 -24.10 -5.60 -11.12
C ALA A 139 -24.05 -6.47 -12.39
N LYS A 140 -25.08 -6.37 -13.24
CA LYS A 140 -25.11 -7.06 -14.54
C LYS A 140 -23.95 -6.67 -15.43
N GLU A 141 -23.67 -5.37 -15.57
CA GLU A 141 -22.56 -4.87 -16.39
C GLU A 141 -21.20 -5.35 -15.85
N ARG A 142 -21.05 -5.45 -14.51
CA ARG A 142 -19.83 -5.99 -13.88
C ARG A 142 -19.63 -7.46 -14.24
N LEU A 143 -20.66 -8.28 -14.24
CA LEU A 143 -20.58 -9.69 -14.65
C LEU A 143 -20.24 -9.82 -16.14
N GLU A 144 -20.83 -9.02 -17.00
CA GLU A 144 -20.52 -9.00 -18.44
C GLU A 144 -19.05 -8.64 -18.72
N LYS A 145 -18.49 -7.71 -17.94
CA LYS A 145 -17.07 -7.33 -18.03
C LYS A 145 -16.11 -8.36 -17.42
N ASN A 146 -16.61 -9.26 -16.58
CA ASN A 146 -15.84 -10.28 -15.88
C ASN A 146 -16.47 -11.67 -16.09
N PRO A 147 -16.41 -12.24 -17.31
CA PRO A 147 -17.04 -13.52 -17.62
C PRO A 147 -16.54 -14.64 -16.70
N VAL A 148 -17.45 -15.49 -16.22
CA VAL A 148 -17.12 -16.60 -15.31
C VAL A 148 -16.25 -17.66 -15.98
N GLU A 149 -16.41 -17.86 -17.27
CA GLU A 149 -15.64 -18.85 -18.06
C GLU A 149 -14.12 -18.56 -18.05
N ASN A 150 -13.75 -17.32 -17.84
CA ASN A 150 -12.36 -16.87 -17.81
C ASN A 150 -11.77 -16.82 -16.40
N LYS A 151 -12.50 -17.27 -15.38
CA LYS A 151 -12.09 -17.16 -13.98
C LYS A 151 -12.30 -18.46 -13.22
N GLU A 152 -11.41 -18.74 -12.30
CA GLU A 152 -11.55 -19.83 -11.35
C GLU A 152 -12.67 -19.52 -10.35
N VAL A 153 -13.56 -20.51 -10.12
CA VAL A 153 -14.60 -20.42 -9.08
C VAL A 153 -14.07 -21.08 -7.82
N ILE A 154 -13.85 -20.28 -6.77
CA ILE A 154 -13.30 -20.75 -5.50
C ILE A 154 -14.40 -21.49 -4.72
N VAL A 155 -14.12 -22.73 -4.32
CA VAL A 155 -15.03 -23.54 -3.49
C VAL A 155 -14.69 -23.31 -2.02
N THR A 156 -15.51 -22.57 -1.30
CA THR A 156 -15.27 -22.19 0.10
C THR A 156 -15.79 -23.21 1.12
N ALA A 157 -16.51 -24.26 0.70
CA ALA A 157 -17.29 -25.17 1.53
C ALA A 157 -18.36 -24.47 2.42
N LYS A 158 -18.71 -23.23 2.10
CA LYS A 158 -19.70 -22.42 2.85
C LYS A 158 -21.05 -22.24 2.10
N GLY A 159 -21.29 -23.03 1.06
CA GLY A 159 -22.52 -23.02 0.27
C GLY A 159 -22.27 -23.36 -1.19
N ASP A 160 -23.35 -23.43 -1.97
CA ASP A 160 -23.32 -23.87 -3.37
C ASP A 160 -23.70 -22.78 -4.37
N THR A 161 -24.25 -21.64 -3.89
CA THR A 161 -24.63 -20.52 -4.74
C THR A 161 -23.37 -19.84 -5.30
N LEU A 162 -23.34 -19.64 -6.62
CA LEU A 162 -22.29 -18.86 -7.25
C LEU A 162 -22.38 -17.41 -6.78
N CYS A 163 -21.29 -16.90 -6.23
CA CYS A 163 -21.17 -15.51 -5.76
C CYS A 163 -20.06 -14.78 -6.52
N PHE A 164 -20.22 -13.48 -6.71
CA PHE A 164 -19.22 -12.60 -7.28
C PHE A 164 -18.96 -11.45 -6.33
N ASP A 165 -17.70 -11.30 -5.89
CA ASP A 165 -17.28 -10.17 -5.06
C ASP A 165 -16.91 -8.98 -5.95
N ALA A 166 -17.62 -7.87 -5.81
CA ALA A 166 -17.44 -6.67 -6.64
C ALA A 166 -16.10 -5.95 -6.40
N VAL A 167 -15.45 -6.14 -5.23
CA VAL A 167 -14.18 -5.48 -4.89
C VAL A 167 -13.00 -6.25 -5.46
N SER A 168 -12.91 -7.57 -5.20
CA SER A 168 -11.80 -8.37 -5.73
C SER A 168 -12.02 -8.90 -7.14
N GLY A 169 -13.27 -8.87 -7.64
CA GLY A 169 -13.66 -9.44 -8.93
C GLY A 169 -13.53 -10.96 -8.99
N ARG A 170 -13.60 -11.66 -7.85
CA ARG A 170 -13.49 -13.12 -7.74
C ARG A 170 -14.86 -13.79 -7.71
N TYR A 171 -14.91 -14.99 -8.29
CA TYR A 171 -16.05 -15.88 -8.15
C TYR A 171 -15.78 -16.92 -7.07
N PHE A 172 -16.80 -17.20 -6.27
CA PHE A 172 -16.72 -18.22 -5.24
C PHE A 172 -18.09 -18.81 -4.91
N LYS A 173 -18.11 -19.95 -4.22
CA LYS A 173 -19.35 -20.56 -3.78
C LYS A 173 -19.65 -20.24 -2.32
N SER A 174 -20.83 -19.69 -2.05
CA SER A 174 -21.31 -19.42 -0.69
C SER A 174 -22.85 -19.31 -0.71
N ASP A 175 -23.45 -19.04 0.45
CA ASP A 175 -24.88 -18.79 0.59
C ASP A 175 -25.12 -17.46 1.30
N ILE A 176 -26.27 -16.82 1.00
CA ILE A 176 -26.62 -15.51 1.57
C ILE A 176 -26.63 -15.52 3.09
N ASP A 177 -27.11 -16.60 3.70
CA ASP A 177 -27.16 -16.76 5.16
C ASP A 177 -25.75 -16.83 5.77
N LYS A 178 -24.80 -17.46 5.08
CA LYS A 178 -23.40 -17.55 5.52
C LYS A 178 -22.73 -16.19 5.42
N LEU A 179 -22.97 -15.46 4.34
CA LEU A 179 -22.46 -14.11 4.14
C LEU A 179 -23.01 -13.13 5.19
N LYS A 180 -24.33 -13.22 5.48
CA LYS A 180 -24.93 -12.39 6.55
C LYS A 180 -24.45 -12.77 7.95
N LYS A 181 -24.17 -14.06 8.21
CA LYS A 181 -23.53 -14.48 9.47
C LYS A 181 -22.11 -13.92 9.60
N ALA A 182 -21.33 -13.95 8.52
CA ALA A 182 -19.98 -13.36 8.49
C ALA A 182 -20.02 -11.86 8.76
N GLU A 183 -20.90 -11.12 8.07
CA GLU A 183 -21.16 -9.71 8.30
C GLU A 183 -21.49 -9.41 9.77
N ASN A 184 -22.45 -10.11 10.35
CA ASN A 184 -22.86 -9.93 11.73
C ASN A 184 -21.74 -10.26 12.73
N LYS A 185 -20.95 -11.29 12.48
CA LYS A 185 -19.82 -11.68 13.31
C LYS A 185 -18.73 -10.60 13.29
N LEU A 186 -18.35 -10.12 12.11
CA LEU A 186 -17.33 -9.10 11.95
C LEU A 186 -17.79 -7.73 12.49
N ASN A 187 -19.05 -7.38 12.30
CA ASN A 187 -19.62 -6.17 12.90
C ASN A 187 -19.63 -6.23 14.44
N ARG A 188 -19.76 -7.42 15.03
CA ARG A 188 -19.61 -7.61 16.48
C ARG A 188 -18.15 -7.45 16.88
N GLN A 189 -17.22 -8.08 16.14
CA GLN A 189 -15.78 -7.97 16.39
C GLN A 189 -15.31 -6.51 16.26
N MET A 190 -15.83 -5.76 15.28
CA MET A 190 -15.51 -4.34 15.09
C MET A 190 -15.89 -3.47 16.30
N ARG A 191 -16.90 -3.85 17.08
CA ARG A 191 -17.24 -3.12 18.33
C ARG A 191 -16.18 -3.28 19.41
N ASP A 192 -15.47 -4.40 19.40
CA ASP A 192 -14.44 -4.71 20.39
C ASP A 192 -13.06 -4.23 19.92
N GLU A 193 -12.76 -4.37 18.63
CA GLU A 193 -11.45 -4.07 18.03
C GLU A 193 -11.40 -2.70 17.32
N MET A 194 -12.55 -2.01 17.22
CA MET A 194 -12.73 -0.70 16.59
C MET A 194 -12.63 -0.70 15.06
N TYR A 195 -11.98 -1.65 14.45
CA TYR A 195 -11.82 -1.76 12.98
C TYR A 195 -11.68 -3.22 12.55
N ILE A 196 -11.94 -3.48 11.24
CA ILE A 196 -11.80 -4.79 10.58
C ILE A 196 -11.19 -4.57 9.20
N SER A 197 -10.23 -5.40 8.81
CA SER A 197 -9.64 -5.37 7.48
C SER A 197 -10.52 -6.11 6.45
N LEU A 198 -10.30 -5.85 5.17
CA LEU A 198 -10.93 -6.59 4.09
C LEU A 198 -10.47 -8.06 4.05
N ASN A 199 -9.22 -8.33 4.46
CA ASN A 199 -8.72 -9.70 4.56
C ASN A 199 -9.38 -10.48 5.72
N ASP A 200 -9.75 -9.83 6.82
CA ASP A 200 -10.55 -10.47 7.88
C ASP A 200 -11.91 -10.91 7.35
N PHE A 201 -12.56 -10.07 6.50
CA PHE A 201 -13.79 -10.45 5.82
C PHE A 201 -13.56 -11.63 4.87
N TYR A 202 -12.52 -11.61 4.04
CA TYR A 202 -12.24 -12.71 3.13
C TYR A 202 -11.96 -14.00 3.87
N TYR A 203 -11.18 -13.97 4.93
CA TYR A 203 -10.94 -15.14 5.78
C TYR A 203 -12.25 -15.71 6.34
N GLU A 204 -13.15 -14.86 6.86
CA GLU A 204 -14.42 -15.30 7.42
C GLU A 204 -15.34 -15.96 6.39
N VAL A 205 -15.34 -15.46 5.15
CA VAL A 205 -16.12 -16.08 4.07
C VAL A 205 -15.42 -17.23 3.35
N GLY A 206 -14.17 -17.54 3.73
CA GLY A 206 -13.37 -18.65 3.20
C GLY A 206 -12.64 -18.33 1.90
N LEU A 207 -12.34 -17.07 1.66
CA LEU A 207 -11.51 -16.61 0.55
C LEU A 207 -10.07 -16.38 0.98
N GLU A 208 -9.14 -16.67 0.07
CA GLU A 208 -7.73 -16.32 0.25
C GLU A 208 -7.53 -14.78 0.35
N PRO A 209 -6.59 -14.32 1.17
CA PRO A 209 -6.29 -12.90 1.31
C PRO A 209 -5.79 -12.29 0.00
N ILE A 210 -5.99 -10.98 -0.17
CA ILE A 210 -5.43 -10.21 -1.27
C ILE A 210 -4.35 -9.26 -0.75
N LYS A 211 -3.40 -8.87 -1.61
CA LYS A 211 -2.24 -8.03 -1.23
C LYS A 211 -2.61 -6.70 -0.55
N LEU A 212 -3.70 -6.08 -0.99
CA LEU A 212 -4.17 -4.81 -0.44
C LEU A 212 -5.25 -4.98 0.64
N GLY A 213 -5.64 -6.21 0.97
CA GLY A 213 -6.76 -6.47 1.87
C GLY A 213 -6.48 -6.09 3.32
N ASP A 214 -5.23 -6.04 3.74
CA ASP A 214 -4.82 -5.56 5.08
C ASP A 214 -4.70 -4.04 5.15
N ASP A 215 -4.61 -3.37 3.99
CA ASP A 215 -4.57 -1.91 3.88
C ASP A 215 -5.96 -1.30 3.68
N LEU A 216 -6.96 -2.13 3.41
CA LEU A 216 -8.37 -1.75 3.20
C LEU A 216 -9.23 -2.33 4.31
N GLY A 217 -10.24 -1.59 4.76
CA GLY A 217 -11.14 -2.09 5.80
C GLY A 217 -12.22 -1.09 6.22
N TRP A 218 -12.87 -1.40 7.32
CA TRP A 218 -13.93 -0.62 7.94
C TRP A 218 -13.59 -0.30 9.37
N ASN A 219 -14.10 0.79 9.91
CA ASN A 219 -14.03 1.14 11.31
C ASN A 219 -15.38 1.60 11.84
N ILE A 220 -15.51 1.62 13.17
CA ILE A 220 -16.75 1.94 13.86
C ILE A 220 -17.25 3.36 13.58
N ASP A 221 -16.33 4.33 13.36
CA ASP A 221 -16.67 5.74 13.11
C ASP A 221 -17.28 5.97 11.74
N ASN A 222 -16.84 5.18 10.74
CA ASN A 222 -17.28 5.28 9.34
C ASN A 222 -18.46 4.39 8.99
N GLY A 223 -18.86 3.51 9.88
CA GLY A 223 -20.01 2.62 9.75
C GLY A 223 -19.62 1.14 9.62
N TYR A 224 -20.60 0.31 9.95
CA TYR A 224 -20.47 -1.15 9.91
C TYR A 224 -20.37 -1.68 8.48
N ILE A 225 -19.87 -2.92 8.33
CA ILE A 225 -19.96 -3.68 7.09
C ILE A 225 -21.44 -3.84 6.75
N ASP A 226 -21.82 -3.43 5.55
CA ASP A 226 -23.18 -3.52 4.99
C ASP A 226 -23.11 -4.23 3.65
N LEU A 227 -23.36 -5.54 3.64
CA LEU A 227 -23.37 -6.34 2.42
C LEU A 227 -24.69 -6.18 1.69
N ARG A 228 -24.61 -5.79 0.44
CA ARG A 228 -25.73 -5.64 -0.47
C ARG A 228 -25.65 -6.68 -1.56
N PHE A 229 -26.80 -7.25 -1.88
CA PHE A 229 -26.89 -8.37 -2.81
C PHE A 229 -27.70 -8.00 -4.03
N SER A 230 -27.24 -8.44 -5.20
CA SER A 230 -27.98 -8.40 -6.46
C SER A 230 -27.93 -9.77 -7.11
N SER A 231 -29.10 -10.32 -7.42
CA SER A 231 -29.22 -11.61 -8.11
C SER A 231 -29.23 -11.40 -9.62
N GLN A 232 -28.23 -11.90 -10.30
CA GLN A 232 -28.04 -11.76 -11.74
C GLN A 232 -27.76 -13.12 -12.38
N LEU A 233 -27.78 -13.18 -13.71
CA LEU A 233 -27.26 -14.32 -14.44
C LEU A 233 -25.84 -14.05 -14.89
N ALA A 234 -24.93 -14.99 -14.61
CA ALA A 234 -23.59 -14.96 -15.17
C ALA A 234 -23.63 -15.18 -16.69
N THR A 235 -22.51 -14.98 -17.36
CA THR A 235 -22.42 -15.09 -18.83
C THR A 235 -22.74 -16.50 -19.36
N ASP A 236 -22.50 -17.53 -18.55
CA ASP A 236 -22.85 -18.93 -18.83
C ASP A 236 -24.33 -19.27 -18.53
N GLY A 237 -25.12 -18.29 -18.06
CA GLY A 237 -26.51 -18.47 -17.66
C GLY A 237 -26.69 -18.99 -16.21
N THR A 238 -25.64 -19.20 -15.46
CA THR A 238 -25.71 -19.64 -14.06
C THR A 238 -26.22 -18.50 -13.18
N PRO A 239 -27.20 -18.74 -12.26
CA PRO A 239 -27.60 -17.75 -11.27
C PRO A 239 -26.41 -17.36 -10.40
N CYS A 240 -26.13 -16.08 -10.30
CA CYS A 240 -25.00 -15.51 -9.56
C CYS A 240 -25.47 -14.41 -8.61
N LEU A 241 -25.00 -14.48 -7.37
CA LEU A 241 -25.22 -13.48 -6.34
C LEU A 241 -24.05 -12.49 -6.35
N VAL A 242 -24.28 -11.29 -6.86
CA VAL A 242 -23.29 -10.20 -6.82
C VAL A 242 -23.31 -9.57 -5.45
N ILE A 243 -22.14 -9.51 -4.81
CA ILE A 243 -21.93 -8.91 -3.50
C ILE A 243 -21.31 -7.53 -3.72
N ASP A 244 -22.02 -6.51 -3.29
CA ASP A 244 -21.56 -5.13 -3.23
C ASP A 244 -21.56 -4.66 -1.77
N TYR A 245 -20.93 -3.54 -1.48
CA TYR A 245 -20.78 -3.00 -0.13
C TYR A 245 -21.49 -1.66 -0.05
N GLY A 246 -22.39 -1.50 0.91
CA GLY A 246 -23.05 -0.23 1.18
C GLY A 246 -22.07 0.84 1.61
N TYR A 247 -21.06 0.40 2.35
CA TYR A 247 -19.85 1.17 2.67
C TYR A 247 -18.65 0.39 2.18
N GLY A 248 -17.94 0.90 1.19
CA GLY A 248 -16.73 0.28 0.67
C GLY A 248 -15.60 0.25 1.70
N PRO A 249 -14.68 -0.73 1.63
CA PRO A 249 -13.51 -0.77 2.50
C PRO A 249 -12.56 0.40 2.18
N ARG A 250 -11.97 1.04 3.20
CA ARG A 250 -11.17 2.27 3.08
C ARG A 250 -9.72 2.04 3.50
N TYR A 251 -8.81 2.82 2.94
CA TYR A 251 -7.39 2.82 3.31
C TYR A 251 -7.09 3.42 4.68
N ASP A 252 -7.92 4.36 5.12
CA ASP A 252 -7.75 5.07 6.38
C ASP A 252 -8.53 4.44 7.55
N PHE A 253 -8.99 3.21 7.40
CA PHE A 253 -9.85 2.54 8.36
C PHE A 253 -9.23 2.36 9.76
N ARG A 254 -7.91 2.41 9.87
CA ARG A 254 -7.19 2.35 11.16
C ARG A 254 -7.12 3.70 11.87
N ASN A 255 -7.46 4.80 11.19
CA ASN A 255 -7.49 6.12 11.78
C ASN A 255 -8.86 6.34 12.42
N LEU A 256 -8.93 6.19 13.74
CA LEU A 256 -10.12 6.49 14.54
C LEU A 256 -10.18 7.99 14.83
N MET A 257 -11.42 8.54 14.94
CA MET A 257 -11.62 9.95 15.31
C MET A 257 -11.61 10.13 16.83
#